data_92d526eb21b8b10ddf249f3259f39da8
#
_entry.id   92d526eb21b8b10ddf249f3259f39da8
#
_cell.length_a   1.000
_cell.length_b   1.000
_cell.length_c   1.000
_cell.angle_alpha   90.00
_cell.angle_beta   90.00
_cell.angle_gamma   90.00
#
_symmetry.space_group_name_H-M   'P 1'
#
loop_
_entity.id
_entity.type
_entity.pdbx_description
1 polymer ?
#
loop_
_entity_poly.entity_id
_entity_poly.type
_entity_poly.pdbx_seq_one_letter_code
_entity_poly.pdbx_strand_id
1 'polypeptide(L)'
;LALIGSTSAQAQISSKDAVKTLEAFFSALSVEAYGNGDLEALVTDDFVIFEMGKRFTLPEFKAFLASANYADWHATDWVISNYTVTSDQSSAHIFYQNDGVFLFPDQDKPDALRQQTNLWLESALVVKDGDTLKLKFLQSENVSRIETAANRVD
;
A
#
# COMPACT_ATOMS: atom_id res chain seq x y z
N LEU A 1 -21.43 -46.05 -17.39
CA LEU A 1 -20.37 -45.57 -16.51
C LEU A 1 -20.41 -44.04 -16.48
N ALA A 2 -20.97 -43.44 -15.43
CA ALA A 2 -21.06 -41.99 -15.28
C ALA A 2 -19.80 -41.49 -14.58
N LEU A 3 -19.00 -40.70 -15.26
CA LEU A 3 -17.89 -39.93 -14.67
C LEU A 3 -18.48 -38.76 -13.86
N ILE A 4 -18.50 -38.92 -12.55
CA ILE A 4 -18.79 -37.80 -11.63
C ILE A 4 -17.51 -36.96 -11.57
N GLY A 5 -17.49 -35.90 -12.37
CA GLY A 5 -16.44 -34.88 -12.29
C GLY A 5 -16.54 -34.16 -10.94
N SER A 6 -15.63 -34.42 -10.02
CA SER A 6 -15.48 -33.64 -8.79
C SER A 6 -15.00 -32.24 -9.16
N THR A 7 -15.91 -31.28 -9.24
CA THR A 7 -15.54 -29.87 -9.23
C THR A 7 -15.01 -29.56 -7.84
N SER A 8 -13.69 -29.46 -7.67
CA SER A 8 -13.10 -28.92 -6.45
C SER A 8 -13.56 -27.47 -6.31
N ALA A 9 -14.38 -27.20 -5.31
CA ALA A 9 -14.75 -25.82 -4.97
C ALA A 9 -13.46 -25.05 -4.65
N GLN A 10 -13.19 -24.00 -5.40
CA GLN A 10 -12.02 -23.16 -5.18
C GLN A 10 -12.16 -22.48 -3.81
N ALA A 11 -11.12 -22.54 -2.99
CA ALA A 11 -11.17 -21.99 -1.64
C ALA A 11 -11.29 -20.44 -1.67
N GLN A 12 -12.07 -19.91 -0.75
CA GLN A 12 -12.20 -18.48 -0.49
C GLN A 12 -10.83 -17.89 -0.10
N ILE A 13 -10.56 -16.65 -0.51
CA ILE A 13 -9.36 -15.92 -0.07
C ILE A 13 -9.45 -15.71 1.45
N SER A 14 -8.41 -16.16 2.18
CA SER A 14 -8.38 -15.95 3.63
C SER A 14 -8.13 -14.48 3.97
N SER A 15 -8.72 -14.00 5.07
CA SER A 15 -8.45 -12.64 5.57
C SER A 15 -6.96 -12.42 5.83
N LYS A 16 -6.26 -13.45 6.34
CA LYS A 16 -4.82 -13.40 6.58
C LYS A 16 -4.03 -13.19 5.29
N ASP A 17 -4.34 -13.91 4.22
CA ASP A 17 -3.61 -13.77 2.95
C ASP A 17 -3.91 -12.44 2.27
N ALA A 18 -5.15 -11.95 2.36
CA ALA A 18 -5.52 -10.64 1.85
C ALA A 18 -4.76 -9.52 2.57
N VAL A 19 -4.72 -9.53 3.90
CA VAL A 19 -3.99 -8.53 4.69
C VAL A 19 -2.48 -8.63 4.44
N LYS A 20 -1.93 -9.84 4.36
CA LYS A 20 -0.52 -10.04 4.03
C LYS A 20 -0.14 -9.46 2.66
N THR A 21 -1.03 -9.57 1.67
CA THR A 21 -0.82 -8.96 0.34
C THR A 21 -0.79 -7.44 0.43
N LEU A 22 -1.67 -6.83 1.22
CA LEU A 22 -1.69 -5.40 1.47
C LEU A 22 -0.42 -4.93 2.20
N GLU A 23 -0.01 -5.63 3.25
CA GLU A 23 1.22 -5.32 4.00
C GLU A 23 2.46 -5.43 3.13
N ALA A 24 2.51 -6.41 2.22
CA ALA A 24 3.60 -6.56 1.26
C ALA A 24 3.71 -5.34 0.32
N PHE A 25 2.57 -4.78 -0.11
CA PHE A 25 2.55 -3.56 -0.91
C PHE A 25 3.17 -2.37 -0.15
N PHE A 26 2.78 -2.12 1.10
CA PHE A 26 3.36 -1.04 1.90
C PHE A 26 4.84 -1.29 2.22
N SER A 27 5.24 -2.53 2.45
CA SER A 27 6.66 -2.88 2.63
C SER A 27 7.48 -2.59 1.38
N ALA A 28 6.97 -2.90 0.19
CA ALA A 28 7.65 -2.58 -1.08
C ALA A 28 7.62 -1.08 -1.41
N LEU A 29 6.61 -0.36 -0.90
CA LEU A 29 6.50 1.09 -1.04
C LEU A 29 7.44 1.83 -0.09
N SER A 30 7.93 1.21 1.00
CA SER A 30 8.84 1.86 1.94
C SER A 30 10.06 2.43 1.22
N VAL A 31 10.58 3.54 1.70
CA VAL A 31 11.72 4.21 1.05
C VAL A 31 12.96 3.30 0.96
N GLU A 32 13.12 2.38 1.91
CA GLU A 32 14.21 1.41 1.94
C GLU A 32 14.10 0.35 0.83
N ALA A 33 12.86 0.01 0.42
CA ALA A 33 12.60 -1.02 -0.60
C ALA A 33 12.24 -0.42 -1.97
N TYR A 34 11.86 0.85 -2.00
CA TYR A 34 11.33 1.53 -3.19
C TYR A 34 12.34 1.58 -4.33
N GLY A 35 12.32 1.00 -5.34
CA GLY A 35 13.29 0.95 -6.45
C GLY A 35 13.84 -0.44 -6.69
N ASN A 36 13.50 -1.42 -5.86
CA ASN A 36 13.88 -2.82 -6.06
C ASN A 36 12.96 -3.56 -7.05
N GLY A 37 11.95 -2.88 -7.63
CA GLY A 37 11.05 -3.43 -8.63
C GLY A 37 9.95 -4.35 -8.10
N ASP A 38 9.84 -4.53 -6.78
CA ASP A 38 8.87 -5.46 -6.18
C ASP A 38 7.42 -4.94 -6.24
N LEU A 39 7.24 -3.62 -6.35
CA LEU A 39 5.93 -2.99 -6.33
C LEU A 39 5.07 -3.43 -7.54
N GLU A 40 5.66 -3.54 -8.71
CA GLU A 40 5.01 -3.99 -9.94
C GLU A 40 4.51 -5.45 -9.83
N ALA A 41 5.23 -6.28 -9.11
CA ALA A 41 4.84 -7.68 -8.90
C ALA A 41 3.63 -7.86 -7.97
N LEU A 42 3.36 -6.85 -7.12
CA LEU A 42 2.33 -6.88 -6.09
C LEU A 42 0.99 -6.30 -6.53
N VAL A 43 0.93 -5.69 -7.71
CA VAL A 43 -0.28 -5.07 -8.24
C VAL A 43 -0.68 -5.67 -9.59
N THR A 44 -1.95 -5.53 -9.96
CA THR A 44 -2.41 -5.89 -11.30
C THR A 44 -1.96 -4.87 -12.35
N ASP A 45 -1.93 -5.26 -13.63
CA ASP A 45 -1.56 -4.35 -14.73
C ASP A 45 -2.48 -3.13 -14.83
N ASP A 46 -3.73 -3.27 -14.41
CA ASP A 46 -4.75 -2.21 -14.38
C ASP A 46 -4.95 -1.59 -12.99
N PHE A 47 -3.96 -1.72 -12.11
CA PHE A 47 -3.99 -1.14 -10.77
C PHE A 47 -4.26 0.36 -10.78
N VAL A 48 -5.09 0.79 -9.84
CA VAL A 48 -5.43 2.20 -9.62
C VAL A 48 -5.37 2.53 -8.14
N ILE A 49 -4.80 3.68 -7.83
CA ILE A 49 -4.86 4.28 -6.50
C ILE A 49 -5.58 5.63 -6.55
N PHE A 50 -6.47 5.88 -5.59
CA PHE A 50 -7.02 7.19 -5.31
C PHE A 50 -6.28 7.78 -4.11
N GLU A 51 -5.55 8.84 -4.36
CA GLU A 51 -4.71 9.51 -3.37
C GLU A 51 -4.83 11.03 -3.56
N MET A 52 -4.99 11.77 -2.47
CA MET A 52 -5.09 13.24 -2.45
C MET A 52 -6.11 13.81 -3.47
N GLY A 53 -7.27 13.16 -3.59
CA GLY A 53 -8.33 13.58 -4.50
C GLY A 53 -8.04 13.33 -5.99
N LYS A 54 -7.02 12.55 -6.33
CA LYS A 54 -6.64 12.20 -7.69
C LYS A 54 -6.67 10.70 -7.91
N ARG A 55 -6.87 10.32 -9.17
CA ARG A 55 -6.73 8.94 -9.63
C ARG A 55 -5.37 8.78 -10.29
N PHE A 56 -4.62 7.76 -9.89
CA PHE A 56 -3.33 7.41 -10.48
C PHE A 56 -3.32 5.94 -10.91
N THR A 57 -2.71 5.67 -12.05
CA THR A 57 -2.13 4.36 -12.37
C THR A 57 -0.82 4.18 -11.59
N LEU A 58 -0.24 2.99 -11.57
CA LEU A 58 1.05 2.78 -10.88
C LEU A 58 2.16 3.69 -11.43
N PRO A 59 2.39 3.83 -12.75
CA PRO A 59 3.40 4.76 -13.28
C PRO A 59 3.16 6.21 -12.88
N GLU A 60 1.90 6.67 -12.90
CA GLU A 60 1.54 8.04 -12.48
C GLU A 60 1.76 8.25 -10.98
N PHE A 61 1.47 7.24 -10.15
CA PHE A 61 1.73 7.30 -8.72
C PHE A 61 3.24 7.35 -8.43
N LYS A 62 4.04 6.55 -9.12
CA LYS A 62 5.51 6.62 -9.04
C LYS A 62 6.05 8.00 -9.47
N ALA A 63 5.48 8.61 -10.51
CA ALA A 63 5.84 9.97 -10.93
C ALA A 63 5.44 11.02 -9.86
N PHE A 64 4.30 10.84 -9.21
CA PHE A 64 3.88 11.67 -8.08
C PHE A 64 4.87 11.58 -6.91
N LEU A 65 5.29 10.39 -6.52
CA LEU A 65 6.29 10.18 -5.47
C LEU A 65 7.65 10.81 -5.85
N ALA A 66 8.06 10.67 -7.11
CA ALA A 66 9.28 11.28 -7.62
C ALA A 66 9.23 12.82 -7.53
N SER A 67 8.08 13.43 -7.80
CA SER A 67 7.89 14.88 -7.67
C SER A 67 7.99 15.39 -6.22
N ALA A 68 7.78 14.51 -5.25
CA ALA A 68 7.96 14.78 -3.82
C ALA A 68 9.38 14.44 -3.32
N ASN A 69 10.32 14.13 -4.21
CA ASN A 69 11.67 13.67 -3.88
C ASN A 69 11.67 12.47 -2.92
N TYR A 70 10.71 11.55 -3.11
CA TYR A 70 10.51 10.42 -2.22
C TYR A 70 11.76 9.56 -2.02
N ALA A 71 12.58 9.39 -3.06
CA ALA A 71 13.83 8.63 -3.00
C ALA A 71 14.87 9.22 -2.03
N ASP A 72 14.74 10.50 -1.67
CA ASP A 72 15.65 11.20 -0.73
C ASP A 72 15.13 11.16 0.72
N TRP A 73 13.98 10.56 0.95
CA TRP A 73 13.45 10.42 2.29
C TRP A 73 14.26 9.42 3.12
N HIS A 74 14.33 9.65 4.42
CA HIS A 74 15.16 8.85 5.32
C HIS A 74 14.47 7.62 5.85
N ALA A 75 13.16 7.71 6.10
CA ALA A 75 12.37 6.57 6.57
C ALA A 75 10.90 6.77 6.25
N THR A 76 10.21 5.66 6.00
CA THR A 76 8.77 5.56 5.95
C THR A 76 8.33 4.33 6.71
N ASP A 77 7.41 4.49 7.64
CA ASP A 77 6.86 3.40 8.45
C ASP A 77 5.34 3.47 8.41
N TRP A 78 4.69 2.34 8.16
CA TRP A 78 3.24 2.20 8.15
C TRP A 78 2.79 1.10 9.09
N VAL A 79 1.75 1.37 9.86
CA VAL A 79 1.11 0.41 10.75
C VAL A 79 -0.36 0.30 10.36
N ILE A 80 -0.73 -0.85 9.80
CA ILE A 80 -2.10 -1.18 9.43
C ILE A 80 -2.80 -1.79 10.63
N SER A 81 -3.97 -1.26 10.96
CA SER A 81 -4.77 -1.69 12.10
C SER A 81 -6.27 -1.61 11.81
N ASN A 82 -7.09 -2.10 12.73
CA ASN A 82 -8.55 -2.00 12.67
C ASN A 82 -9.15 -2.44 11.33
N TYR A 83 -8.58 -3.47 10.72
CA TYR A 83 -9.03 -3.94 9.41
C TYR A 83 -10.22 -4.87 9.49
N THR A 84 -11.10 -4.76 8.49
CA THR A 84 -12.19 -5.67 8.21
C THR A 84 -12.05 -6.20 6.79
N VAL A 85 -12.19 -7.51 6.62
CA VAL A 85 -12.06 -8.19 5.33
C VAL A 85 -13.37 -8.85 4.96
N THR A 86 -13.84 -8.58 3.75
CA THR A 86 -14.90 -9.35 3.09
C THR A 86 -14.33 -9.97 1.83
N SER A 87 -14.50 -11.26 1.65
CA SER A 87 -13.87 -11.98 0.53
C SER A 87 -14.77 -13.06 -0.06
N ASP A 88 -14.43 -13.45 -1.28
CA ASP A 88 -14.92 -14.64 -1.97
C ASP A 88 -13.76 -15.46 -2.53
N GLN A 89 -14.01 -16.28 -3.56
CA GLN A 89 -13.00 -17.14 -4.19
C GLN A 89 -12.01 -16.37 -5.08
N SER A 90 -12.37 -15.17 -5.53
CA SER A 90 -11.67 -14.38 -6.54
C SER A 90 -11.12 -13.06 -6.04
N SER A 91 -11.75 -12.49 -4.99
CA SER A 91 -11.42 -11.17 -4.49
C SER A 91 -11.57 -11.04 -2.97
N ALA A 92 -10.91 -10.04 -2.41
CA ALA A 92 -11.07 -9.63 -1.03
C ALA A 92 -11.05 -8.10 -0.95
N HIS A 93 -12.05 -7.53 -0.31
CA HIS A 93 -12.11 -6.11 0.03
C HIS A 93 -11.68 -5.91 1.48
N ILE A 94 -10.73 -5.02 1.69
CA ILE A 94 -10.18 -4.68 3.00
C ILE A 94 -10.44 -3.21 3.24
N PHE A 95 -11.01 -2.84 4.38
CA PHE A 95 -10.97 -1.46 4.86
C PHE A 95 -10.32 -1.41 6.23
N TYR A 96 -9.49 -0.38 6.45
CA TYR A 96 -8.54 -0.35 7.54
C TYR A 96 -8.12 1.08 7.90
N GLN A 97 -7.46 1.19 9.04
CA GLN A 97 -6.72 2.37 9.45
C GLN A 97 -5.24 2.16 9.13
N ASN A 98 -4.57 3.20 8.66
CA ASN A 98 -3.15 3.21 8.42
C ASN A 98 -2.51 4.41 9.13
N ASP A 99 -1.58 4.12 10.02
CA ASP A 99 -0.78 5.13 10.72
C ASP A 99 0.61 5.17 10.09
N GLY A 100 1.01 6.33 9.59
CA GLY A 100 2.29 6.48 8.90
C GLY A 100 3.18 7.53 9.56
N VAL A 101 4.46 7.20 9.73
CA VAL A 101 5.49 8.12 10.18
C VAL A 101 6.57 8.21 9.12
N PHE A 102 6.82 9.42 8.64
CA PHE A 102 7.80 9.70 7.60
C PHE A 102 8.88 10.64 8.11
N LEU A 103 10.10 10.39 7.72
CA LEU A 103 11.26 11.21 8.02
C LEU A 103 11.91 11.64 6.70
N PHE A 104 12.00 12.93 6.47
CA PHE A 104 12.50 13.48 5.20
C PHE A 104 13.27 14.78 5.41
N PRO A 105 14.14 15.20 4.44
CA PRO A 105 14.88 16.45 4.51
C PRO A 105 13.96 17.67 4.60
N ASP A 106 14.31 18.62 5.45
CA ASP A 106 13.64 19.93 5.48
C ASP A 106 14.02 20.73 4.22
N GLN A 107 13.02 21.19 3.46
CA GLN A 107 13.26 21.91 2.20
C GLN A 107 13.91 23.29 2.44
N ASP A 108 13.66 23.90 3.58
CA ASP A 108 14.18 25.24 3.93
C ASP A 108 15.53 25.17 4.68
N LYS A 109 15.85 23.99 5.22
CA LYS A 109 17.05 23.77 6.03
C LYS A 109 17.70 22.43 5.63
N PRO A 110 18.61 22.42 4.63
CA PRO A 110 19.16 21.18 4.06
C PRO A 110 19.80 20.21 5.05
N ASP A 111 20.30 20.70 6.20
CA ASP A 111 20.92 19.90 7.25
C ASP A 111 19.93 19.44 8.35
N ALA A 112 18.64 19.78 8.22
CA ALA A 112 17.60 19.41 9.16
C ALA A 112 16.65 18.37 8.57
N LEU A 113 15.99 17.64 9.46
CA LEU A 113 14.94 16.68 9.11
C LEU A 113 13.60 17.15 9.63
N ARG A 114 12.56 16.75 8.92
CA ARG A 114 11.16 16.86 9.36
C ARG A 114 10.58 15.48 9.55
N GLN A 115 9.72 15.37 10.55
CA GLN A 115 8.88 14.20 10.75
C GLN A 115 7.44 14.55 10.42
N GLN A 116 6.81 13.71 9.62
CA GLN A 116 5.38 13.78 9.33
C GLN A 116 4.69 12.56 9.92
N THR A 117 3.68 12.79 10.74
CA THR A 117 2.81 11.75 11.28
C THR A 117 1.46 11.86 10.60
N ASN A 118 0.99 10.76 10.06
CA ASN A 118 -0.25 10.71 9.28
C ASN A 118 -1.19 9.65 9.84
N LEU A 119 -2.47 9.91 9.66
CA LEU A 119 -3.54 8.94 9.82
C LEU A 119 -4.35 8.91 8.54
N TRP A 120 -4.53 7.73 7.97
CA TRP A 120 -5.42 7.48 6.85
C TRP A 120 -6.53 6.50 7.23
N LEU A 121 -7.70 6.69 6.61
CA LEU A 121 -8.71 5.68 6.45
C LEU A 121 -8.67 5.20 5.00
N GLU A 122 -8.52 3.91 4.82
CA GLU A 122 -8.20 3.33 3.53
C GLU A 122 -9.06 2.11 3.22
N SER A 123 -9.19 1.83 1.94
CA SER A 123 -9.74 0.57 1.46
C SER A 123 -8.94 0.03 0.28
N ALA A 124 -8.81 -1.29 0.21
CA ALA A 124 -8.08 -1.98 -0.83
C ALA A 124 -8.87 -3.15 -1.39
N LEU A 125 -8.75 -3.39 -2.68
CA LEU A 125 -9.25 -4.58 -3.36
C LEU A 125 -8.07 -5.46 -3.76
N VAL A 126 -8.02 -6.65 -3.16
CA VAL A 126 -7.10 -7.73 -3.52
C VAL A 126 -7.82 -8.70 -4.43
N VAL A 127 -7.17 -9.16 -5.48
CA VAL A 127 -7.73 -10.12 -6.43
C VAL A 127 -6.76 -11.28 -6.68
N LYS A 128 -7.31 -12.43 -7.08
CA LYS A 128 -6.51 -13.50 -7.66
C LYS A 128 -6.04 -13.12 -9.06
N ASP A 129 -4.75 -13.26 -9.29
CA ASP A 129 -4.10 -13.13 -10.59
C ASP A 129 -3.26 -14.40 -10.82
N GLY A 130 -3.84 -15.37 -11.51
CA GLY A 130 -3.30 -16.72 -11.58
C GLY A 130 -3.28 -17.38 -10.20
N ASP A 131 -2.08 -17.80 -9.77
CA ASP A 131 -1.85 -18.45 -8.47
C ASP A 131 -1.44 -17.47 -7.36
N THR A 132 -1.38 -16.18 -7.66
CA THR A 132 -0.97 -15.13 -6.72
C THR A 132 -2.14 -14.20 -6.34
N LEU A 133 -1.98 -13.48 -5.24
CA LEU A 133 -2.85 -12.39 -4.86
C LEU A 133 -2.15 -11.08 -5.19
N LYS A 134 -2.89 -10.13 -5.78
CA LYS A 134 -2.39 -8.80 -6.13
C LYS A 134 -3.39 -7.72 -5.74
N LEU A 135 -2.88 -6.55 -5.46
CA LEU A 135 -3.71 -5.35 -5.32
C LEU A 135 -4.20 -4.89 -6.69
N LYS A 136 -5.50 -4.67 -6.80
CA LYS A 136 -6.15 -4.09 -7.98
C LYS A 136 -6.52 -2.63 -7.77
N PHE A 137 -6.86 -2.28 -6.54
CA PHE A 137 -7.31 -0.94 -6.20
C PHE A 137 -6.91 -0.60 -4.76
N LEU A 138 -6.58 0.66 -4.53
CA LEU A 138 -6.41 1.25 -3.21
C LEU A 138 -7.01 2.65 -3.19
N GLN A 139 -7.81 2.93 -2.18
CA GLN A 139 -8.27 4.28 -1.87
C GLN A 139 -7.66 4.73 -0.55
N SER A 140 -7.07 5.91 -0.57
CA SER A 140 -6.43 6.52 0.59
C SER A 140 -7.06 7.88 0.88
N GLU A 141 -7.52 8.06 2.10
CA GLU A 141 -8.04 9.33 2.61
C GLU A 141 -7.24 9.76 3.82
N ASN A 142 -6.48 10.84 3.70
CA ASN A 142 -5.73 11.40 4.80
C ASN A 142 -6.67 12.15 5.76
N VAL A 143 -6.78 11.64 6.98
CA VAL A 143 -7.63 12.20 8.05
C VAL A 143 -6.88 13.24 8.87
N SER A 144 -5.60 13.00 9.12
CA SER A 144 -4.75 13.95 9.80
C SER A 144 -3.31 13.88 9.31
N ARG A 145 -2.66 15.05 9.32
CA ARG A 145 -1.25 15.20 8.99
C ARG A 145 -0.63 16.22 9.92
N ILE A 146 0.41 15.82 10.63
CA ILE A 146 1.13 16.69 11.57
C ILE A 146 2.61 16.64 11.17
N GLU A 147 3.20 17.81 10.95
CA GLU A 147 4.62 17.94 10.68
C GLU A 147 5.33 18.67 11.81
N THR A 148 6.47 18.12 12.21
CA THR A 148 7.33 18.69 13.25
C THR A 148 8.80 18.66 12.81
N ALA A 149 9.63 19.51 13.40
CA ALA A 149 11.07 19.35 13.27
C ALA A 149 11.48 18.01 13.89
N ALA A 150 12.37 17.28 13.20
CA ALA A 150 12.93 16.06 13.75
C ALA A 150 14.39 16.29 14.16
N ASN A 151 14.78 15.69 15.28
CA ASN A 151 16.19 15.66 15.67
C ASN A 151 16.94 14.67 14.78
N ARG A 152 18.14 15.04 14.35
CA ARG A 152 19.05 14.10 13.71
C ARG A 152 19.31 12.96 14.71
N VAL A 153 19.05 11.73 14.32
CA VAL A 153 19.55 10.57 15.04
C VAL A 153 20.98 10.37 14.54
N ASP A 154 21.97 10.68 15.39
CA ASP A 154 23.39 10.44 15.13
C ASP A 154 23.70 8.94 15.09
#